data_fdf8f746a5e595d6149785ac435e96c0
#
_entry.id   fdf8f746a5e595d6149785ac435e96c0
#
_cell.length_a   1.000
_cell.length_b   1.000
_cell.length_c   1.000
_cell.angle_alpha   90.00
_cell.angle_beta   90.00
_cell.angle_gamma   90.00
#
_symmetry.space_group_name_H-M   'P 1'
#
loop_
_entity.id
_entity.type
_entity.pdbx_description
1 polymer ?
#
loop_
_entity_poly.entity_id
_entity_poly.type
_entity_poly.pdbx_seq_one_letter_code
_entity_poly.pdbx_strand_id
1 'polypeptide(L)'
;RLAFATEQVGMLGGDFNYTGIKADYSSYFTLYEDYFGRKTVLSLSTRLSYIPQSVDDVPVYERFYLGGQDFRGFGLRTISPRGIRNDTGQLGEDPVGGNFLFFVGGQVRQPLFEDLLSTVFFIDTGTVNAGAKLDQYRVSVGAGIRLHVPQLTPVPLAFDFGFPVMKEGTDRKRLFTFFIDVPF
;
A
#
# COMPACT_ATOMS: atom_id res chain seq x y z
N ARG A 1 -0.46 9.66 14.24
CA ARG A 1 0.99 9.60 14.01
C ARG A 1 1.28 10.19 12.63
N LEU A 2 2.29 11.04 12.56
CA LEU A 2 2.84 11.56 11.30
C LEU A 2 4.32 11.20 11.27
N ALA A 3 4.78 10.59 10.20
CA ALA A 3 6.18 10.32 9.94
C ALA A 3 6.58 11.03 8.64
N PHE A 4 7.75 11.65 8.64
CA PHE A 4 8.33 12.31 7.49
C PHE A 4 9.77 11.85 7.32
N ALA A 5 10.14 11.42 6.13
CA ALA A 5 11.47 10.96 5.81
C ALA A 5 11.95 11.59 4.51
N THR A 6 13.22 11.97 4.49
CA THR A 6 13.92 12.40 3.28
C THR A 6 15.17 11.55 3.12
N GLU A 7 15.45 11.14 1.89
CA GLU A 7 16.59 10.32 1.52
C GLU A 7 17.32 10.98 0.37
N GLN A 8 18.63 11.17 0.50
CA GLN A 8 19.48 11.71 -0.57
C GLN A 8 20.48 10.63 -1.02
N VAL A 9 20.41 10.27 -2.28
CA VAL A 9 21.34 9.32 -2.92
C VAL A 9 22.29 10.07 -3.81
N GLY A 10 23.56 9.65 -3.87
CA GLY A 10 24.57 10.21 -4.77
C GLY A 10 25.30 11.45 -4.26
N MET A 11 25.12 11.88 -3.00
CA MET A 11 25.78 13.08 -2.45
C MET A 11 27.32 12.97 -2.46
N LEU A 12 27.87 11.76 -2.30
CA LEU A 12 29.31 11.51 -2.28
C LEU A 12 29.85 10.97 -3.61
N GLY A 13 29.07 11.05 -4.69
CA GLY A 13 29.38 10.49 -6.00
C GLY A 13 28.62 9.18 -6.27
N GLY A 14 28.66 8.71 -7.50
CA GLY A 14 27.95 7.53 -8.00
C GLY A 14 27.20 7.84 -9.30
N ASP A 15 26.63 6.79 -9.91
CA ASP A 15 25.94 6.90 -11.19
C ASP A 15 24.53 7.53 -11.08
N PHE A 16 23.97 7.59 -9.86
CA PHE A 16 22.62 8.11 -9.60
C PHE A 16 22.64 9.22 -8.56
N ASN A 17 21.86 10.26 -8.81
CA ASN A 17 21.68 11.38 -7.89
C ASN A 17 20.21 11.78 -7.82
N TYR A 18 19.52 11.44 -6.74
CA TYR A 18 18.12 11.77 -6.52
C TYR A 18 17.78 11.98 -5.06
N THR A 19 16.67 12.67 -4.80
CA THR A 19 16.14 12.94 -3.47
C THR A 19 14.76 12.29 -3.33
N GLY A 20 14.61 11.37 -2.39
CA GLY A 20 13.33 10.78 -2.03
C GLY A 20 12.66 11.54 -0.87
N ILE A 21 11.41 11.87 -1.01
CA ILE A 21 10.57 12.49 0.03
C ILE A 21 9.43 11.53 0.33
N LYS A 22 9.24 11.16 1.60
CA LYS A 22 8.18 10.25 2.04
C LYS A 22 7.43 10.87 3.21
N ALA A 23 6.11 10.82 3.19
CA ALA A 23 5.25 11.27 4.26
C ALA A 23 4.19 10.19 4.52
N ASP A 24 4.16 9.65 5.73
CA ASP A 24 3.20 8.66 6.18
C ASP A 24 2.36 9.24 7.31
N TYR A 25 1.05 9.14 7.18
CA TYR A 25 0.10 9.56 8.19
C TYR A 25 -0.80 8.39 8.60
N SER A 26 -0.97 8.19 9.90
CA SER A 26 -1.88 7.18 10.44
C SER A 26 -2.69 7.78 11.58
N SER A 27 -3.99 7.51 11.60
CA SER A 27 -4.89 7.89 12.67
C SER A 27 -5.82 6.75 13.03
N TYR A 28 -6.19 6.68 14.30
CA TYR A 28 -7.03 5.64 14.87
C TYR A 28 -8.14 6.29 15.68
N PHE A 29 -9.37 5.88 15.44
CA PHE A 29 -10.56 6.38 16.11
C PHE A 29 -11.36 5.21 16.67
N THR A 30 -11.62 5.21 17.98
CA THR A 30 -12.57 4.27 18.57
C THR A 30 -13.97 4.71 18.18
N LEU A 31 -14.66 3.90 17.41
CA LEU A 31 -16.04 4.17 16.98
C LEU A 31 -17.05 3.74 18.05
N TYR A 32 -16.78 2.61 18.68
CA TYR A 32 -17.67 2.00 19.65
C TYR A 32 -16.87 1.13 20.63
N GLU A 33 -17.30 1.07 21.88
CA GLU A 33 -16.79 0.18 22.92
C GLU A 33 -17.97 -0.55 23.54
N ASP A 34 -17.91 -1.87 23.59
CA ASP A 34 -18.97 -2.70 24.16
C ASP A 34 -18.81 -2.87 25.68
N TYR A 35 -19.80 -3.54 26.31
CA TYR A 35 -19.80 -3.80 27.76
C TYR A 35 -18.61 -4.66 28.24
N PHE A 36 -17.94 -5.36 27.36
CA PHE A 36 -16.76 -6.18 27.64
C PHE A 36 -15.45 -5.42 27.42
N GLY A 37 -15.50 -4.12 27.10
CA GLY A 37 -14.34 -3.29 26.81
C GLY A 37 -13.73 -3.51 25.43
N ARG A 38 -14.40 -4.25 24.51
CA ARG A 38 -13.92 -4.47 23.16
C ARG A 38 -14.20 -3.25 22.29
N LYS A 39 -13.16 -2.77 21.59
CA LYS A 39 -13.22 -1.54 20.82
C LYS A 39 -13.30 -1.81 19.33
N THR A 40 -14.32 -1.25 18.69
CA THR A 40 -14.36 -1.10 17.24
C THR A 40 -13.54 0.09 16.86
N VAL A 41 -12.52 -0.12 16.03
CA VAL A 41 -11.54 0.92 15.67
C VAL A 41 -11.57 1.18 14.17
N LEU A 42 -11.72 2.45 13.82
CA LEU A 42 -11.44 2.97 12.47
C LEU A 42 -9.98 3.39 12.41
N SER A 43 -9.25 2.82 11.45
CA SER A 43 -7.88 3.20 11.13
C SER A 43 -7.84 3.86 9.76
N LEU A 44 -7.20 5.01 9.66
CA LEU A 44 -6.94 5.71 8.41
C LEU A 44 -5.44 5.79 8.20
N SER A 45 -4.97 5.45 7.01
CA SER A 45 -3.56 5.55 6.62
C SER A 45 -3.44 6.32 5.32
N THR A 46 -2.43 7.18 5.22
CA THR A 46 -2.10 7.90 4.00
C THR A 46 -0.61 7.82 3.80
N ARG A 47 -0.18 7.53 2.58
CA ARG A 47 1.23 7.54 2.17
C ARG A 47 1.39 8.42 0.95
N LEU A 48 2.30 9.36 1.03
CA LEU A 48 2.73 10.20 -0.07
C LEU A 48 4.24 10.06 -0.24
N SER A 49 4.68 9.67 -1.42
CA SER A 49 6.11 9.57 -1.71
C SER A 49 6.40 10.20 -3.06
N TYR A 50 7.49 10.97 -3.13
CA TYR A 50 7.85 11.71 -4.32
C TYR A 50 9.37 11.80 -4.50
N ILE A 51 9.82 11.59 -5.72
CA ILE A 51 11.20 11.86 -6.18
C ILE A 51 11.09 12.94 -7.26
N PRO A 52 11.62 14.17 -7.02
CA PRO A 52 11.52 15.30 -7.96
C PRO A 52 12.25 15.07 -9.28
N GLN A 53 13.28 14.23 -9.29
CA GLN A 53 14.05 13.91 -10.49
C GLN A 53 13.22 13.11 -11.49
N SER A 54 13.65 13.13 -12.77
CA SER A 54 13.03 12.31 -13.81
C SER A 54 13.01 10.83 -13.42
N VAL A 55 11.96 10.12 -13.79
CA VAL A 55 11.89 8.68 -13.54
C VAL A 55 13.05 7.92 -14.19
N ASP A 56 13.61 8.44 -15.28
CA ASP A 56 14.74 7.84 -15.99
C ASP A 56 16.06 7.97 -15.22
N ASP A 57 16.19 8.98 -14.37
CA ASP A 57 17.36 9.19 -13.51
C ASP A 57 17.34 8.35 -12.24
N VAL A 58 16.23 7.63 -11.98
CA VAL A 58 16.03 6.80 -10.78
C VAL A 58 16.09 5.32 -11.17
N PRO A 59 16.94 4.52 -10.51
CA PRO A 59 16.97 3.07 -10.74
C PRO A 59 15.59 2.42 -10.52
N VAL A 60 15.23 1.46 -11.35
CA VAL A 60 13.93 0.79 -11.30
C VAL A 60 13.63 0.18 -9.92
N TYR A 61 14.65 -0.31 -9.23
CA TYR A 61 14.50 -0.92 -7.90
C TYR A 61 14.26 0.10 -6.77
N GLU A 62 14.55 1.40 -7.00
CA GLU A 62 14.30 2.50 -6.05
C GLU A 62 13.00 3.26 -6.34
N ARG A 63 12.35 2.96 -7.47
CA ARG A 63 11.07 3.56 -7.82
C ARG A 63 9.95 3.02 -6.97
N PHE A 64 8.84 3.75 -6.90
CA PHE A 64 7.69 3.37 -6.12
C PHE A 64 6.78 2.39 -6.85
N TYR A 65 6.18 1.50 -6.06
CA TYR A 65 5.19 0.51 -6.50
C TYR A 65 4.11 0.36 -5.43
N LEU A 66 2.90 -0.04 -5.83
CA LEU A 66 1.84 -0.49 -4.94
C LEU A 66 1.31 -1.87 -5.37
N GLY A 67 0.67 -2.56 -4.44
CA GLY A 67 0.10 -3.90 -4.62
C GLY A 67 0.58 -4.89 -3.56
N GLY A 68 -0.05 -6.05 -3.51
CA GLY A 68 0.22 -7.06 -2.49
C GLY A 68 -0.35 -6.67 -1.13
N GLN A 69 0.50 -6.59 -0.11
CA GLN A 69 0.10 -6.20 1.25
C GLN A 69 -0.20 -4.71 1.37
N ASP A 70 0.52 -3.87 0.61
CA ASP A 70 0.37 -2.42 0.63
C ASP A 70 -0.89 -1.91 -0.06
N PHE A 71 -1.49 -2.73 -0.92
CA PHE A 71 -2.74 -2.42 -1.62
C PHE A 71 -3.45 -3.74 -1.93
N ARG A 72 -4.39 -4.10 -1.06
CA ARG A 72 -5.07 -5.40 -1.09
C ARG A 72 -5.97 -5.55 -2.32
N GLY A 73 -6.11 -6.77 -2.85
CA GLY A 73 -6.85 -7.04 -4.08
C GLY A 73 -6.01 -6.97 -5.36
N PHE A 74 -4.81 -6.42 -5.29
CA PHE A 74 -3.87 -6.30 -6.41
C PHE A 74 -2.62 -7.16 -6.19
N GLY A 75 -2.05 -7.66 -7.29
CA GLY A 75 -0.79 -8.39 -7.26
C GLY A 75 0.38 -7.52 -6.79
N LEU A 76 1.44 -8.15 -6.31
CA LEU A 76 2.64 -7.46 -5.84
C LEU A 76 3.21 -6.56 -6.95
N ARG A 77 3.48 -5.28 -6.59
CA ARG A 77 4.08 -4.25 -7.47
C ARG A 77 3.31 -3.99 -8.78
N THR A 78 2.06 -4.46 -8.91
CA THR A 78 1.32 -4.32 -10.17
C THR A 78 0.84 -2.91 -10.45
N ILE A 79 0.60 -2.10 -9.41
CA ILE A 79 0.19 -0.70 -9.55
C ILE A 79 1.45 0.14 -9.74
N SER A 80 1.75 0.42 -11.00
CA SER A 80 2.85 1.28 -11.43
C SER A 80 2.76 1.56 -12.92
N PRO A 81 3.45 2.57 -13.45
CA PRO A 81 3.71 2.72 -14.88
C PRO A 81 4.29 1.45 -15.51
N ARG A 82 4.01 1.25 -16.79
CA ARG A 82 4.51 0.11 -17.57
C ARG A 82 5.66 0.54 -18.47
N GLY A 83 6.61 -0.37 -18.65
CA GLY A 83 7.70 -0.17 -19.59
C GLY A 83 7.19 -0.18 -21.04
N ILE A 84 7.89 0.53 -21.91
CA ILE A 84 7.65 0.47 -23.36
C ILE A 84 8.59 -0.60 -23.94
N ARG A 85 8.05 -1.52 -24.70
CA ARG A 85 8.82 -2.54 -25.38
C ARG A 85 9.62 -1.93 -26.53
N ASN A 86 10.92 -2.14 -26.54
CA ASN A 86 11.81 -1.59 -27.56
C ASN A 86 11.58 -2.20 -28.96
N ASP A 87 11.05 -3.42 -29.03
CA ASP A 87 10.80 -4.17 -30.28
C ASP A 87 9.52 -3.69 -31.01
N THR A 88 8.50 -3.30 -30.29
CA THR A 88 7.19 -2.94 -30.84
C THR A 88 6.76 -1.51 -30.57
N GLY A 89 7.43 -0.79 -29.66
CA GLY A 89 7.02 0.53 -29.19
C GLY A 89 5.71 0.54 -28.39
N GLN A 90 5.16 -0.64 -28.09
CA GLN A 90 3.93 -0.80 -27.31
C GLN A 90 4.20 -0.87 -25.81
N LEU A 91 3.17 -0.56 -25.03
CA LEU A 91 3.22 -0.77 -23.56
C LEU A 91 3.44 -2.24 -23.24
N GLY A 92 4.49 -2.53 -22.49
CA GLY A 92 4.79 -3.85 -21.95
C GLY A 92 3.89 -4.22 -20.77
N GLU A 93 4.00 -5.45 -20.33
CA GLU A 93 3.29 -5.94 -19.15
C GLU A 93 4.10 -5.72 -17.84
N ASP A 94 5.37 -5.40 -17.96
CA ASP A 94 6.28 -5.30 -16.81
C ASP A 94 6.13 -3.97 -16.09
N PRO A 95 5.92 -4.00 -14.75
CA PRO A 95 5.89 -2.80 -13.94
C PRO A 95 7.30 -2.21 -13.82
N VAL A 96 7.46 -0.94 -14.15
CA VAL A 96 8.76 -0.24 -14.10
C VAL A 96 8.87 0.76 -12.95
N GLY A 97 7.80 0.91 -12.16
CA GLY A 97 7.77 1.86 -11.04
C GLY A 97 7.57 3.31 -11.47
N GLY A 98 7.17 4.13 -10.53
CA GLY A 98 7.01 5.57 -10.70
C GLY A 98 7.85 6.36 -9.69
N ASN A 99 7.95 7.65 -9.90
CA ASN A 99 8.59 8.57 -8.98
C ASN A 99 7.58 9.34 -8.08
N PHE A 100 6.29 9.05 -8.24
CA PHE A 100 5.22 9.59 -7.41
C PHE A 100 4.29 8.46 -6.96
N LEU A 101 4.00 8.41 -5.65
CA LEU A 101 3.07 7.48 -5.04
C LEU A 101 2.12 8.23 -4.12
N PHE A 102 0.83 7.99 -4.30
CA PHE A 102 -0.21 8.43 -3.39
C PHE A 102 -1.11 7.25 -3.02
N PHE A 103 -1.30 7.03 -1.71
CA PHE A 103 -2.13 5.96 -1.18
C PHE A 103 -2.95 6.48 0.00
N VAL A 104 -4.21 6.06 0.05
CA VAL A 104 -5.09 6.23 1.21
C VAL A 104 -5.78 4.91 1.48
N GLY A 105 -5.64 4.43 2.71
CA GLY A 105 -6.31 3.23 3.21
C GLY A 105 -7.22 3.57 4.38
N GLY A 106 -8.40 3.00 4.38
CA GLY A 106 -9.33 3.05 5.50
C GLY A 106 -9.74 1.64 5.90
N GLN A 107 -9.74 1.33 7.21
CA GLN A 107 -10.24 0.05 7.68
C GLN A 107 -10.95 0.16 9.02
N VAL A 108 -12.01 -0.63 9.17
CA VAL A 108 -12.73 -0.80 10.44
C VAL A 108 -12.43 -2.21 10.95
N ARG A 109 -11.87 -2.28 12.16
CA ARG A 109 -11.64 -3.54 12.88
C ARG A 109 -12.72 -3.71 13.93
N GLN A 110 -13.42 -4.84 13.89
CA GLN A 110 -14.44 -5.27 14.83
C GLN A 110 -13.99 -6.54 15.55
N PRO A 111 -13.70 -6.49 16.86
CA PRO A 111 -13.45 -7.68 17.66
C PRO A 111 -14.69 -8.56 17.70
N LEU A 112 -14.53 -9.89 17.50
CA LEU A 112 -15.60 -10.87 17.59
C LEU A 112 -15.49 -11.71 18.86
N PHE A 113 -14.27 -12.16 19.17
CA PHE A 113 -14.03 -13.07 20.28
C PHE A 113 -12.78 -12.63 21.05
N GLU A 114 -13.00 -11.95 22.17
CA GLU A 114 -11.94 -11.35 22.99
C GLU A 114 -10.85 -10.70 22.13
N ASP A 115 -9.58 -10.93 22.45
CA ASP A 115 -8.45 -10.48 21.64
C ASP A 115 -8.01 -11.49 20.57
N LEU A 116 -8.66 -12.67 20.54
CA LEU A 116 -8.27 -13.78 19.69
C LEU A 116 -8.68 -13.55 18.23
N LEU A 117 -9.89 -13.07 18.00
CA LEU A 117 -10.48 -12.99 16.66
C LEU A 117 -11.13 -11.65 16.41
N SER A 118 -10.75 -11.00 15.30
CA SER A 118 -11.39 -9.77 14.82
C SER A 118 -11.69 -9.87 13.34
N THR A 119 -12.75 -9.21 12.89
CA THR A 119 -12.99 -8.94 11.48
C THR A 119 -12.50 -7.55 11.10
N VAL A 120 -12.16 -7.39 9.83
CA VAL A 120 -11.74 -6.14 9.25
C VAL A 120 -12.51 -5.92 7.95
N PHE A 121 -13.03 -4.70 7.76
CA PHE A 121 -13.54 -4.22 6.48
C PHE A 121 -12.67 -3.07 6.04
N PHE A 122 -12.30 -3.02 4.76
CA PHE A 122 -11.34 -2.02 4.29
C PHE A 122 -11.66 -1.49 2.90
N ILE A 123 -11.13 -0.31 2.65
CA ILE A 123 -11.03 0.33 1.36
C ILE A 123 -9.61 0.85 1.18
N ASP A 124 -8.97 0.47 0.08
CA ASP A 124 -7.64 0.94 -0.32
C ASP A 124 -7.78 1.70 -1.64
N THR A 125 -7.19 2.89 -1.72
CA THR A 125 -7.22 3.73 -2.92
C THR A 125 -5.88 4.42 -3.13
N GLY A 126 -5.48 4.60 -4.40
CA GLY A 126 -4.20 5.24 -4.69
C GLY A 126 -3.75 5.08 -6.12
N THR A 127 -2.57 5.61 -6.37
CA THR A 127 -1.91 5.57 -7.67
C THR A 127 -0.40 5.63 -7.55
N VAL A 128 0.30 5.15 -8.57
CA VAL A 128 1.73 5.33 -8.77
C VAL A 128 1.94 5.82 -10.20
N ASN A 129 2.62 6.96 -10.36
CA ASN A 129 2.80 7.61 -11.64
C ASN A 129 4.26 8.04 -11.90
N ALA A 130 4.58 8.23 -13.17
CA ALA A 130 5.77 8.94 -13.59
C ALA A 130 5.48 10.45 -13.56
N GLY A 131 5.86 11.10 -12.45
CA GLY A 131 5.56 12.50 -12.15
C GLY A 131 4.39 12.68 -11.17
N ALA A 132 4.34 13.86 -10.55
CA ALA A 132 3.34 14.21 -9.53
C ALA A 132 1.94 14.42 -10.16
N LYS A 133 1.29 13.31 -10.52
CA LYS A 133 -0.05 13.27 -11.11
C LYS A 133 -0.93 12.31 -10.33
N LEU A 134 -2.23 12.62 -10.28
CA LEU A 134 -3.26 11.79 -9.64
C LEU A 134 -4.18 11.14 -10.70
N ASP A 135 -3.60 10.65 -11.77
CA ASP A 135 -4.28 9.87 -12.81
C ASP A 135 -4.12 8.37 -12.59
N GLN A 136 -4.80 7.56 -13.38
CA GLN A 136 -4.77 6.09 -13.29
C GLN A 136 -5.02 5.58 -11.86
N TYR A 137 -6.09 6.07 -11.24
CA TYR A 137 -6.45 5.73 -9.87
C TYR A 137 -6.96 4.29 -9.75
N ARG A 138 -6.58 3.60 -8.68
CA ARG A 138 -7.09 2.28 -8.34
C ARG A 138 -7.86 2.34 -7.05
N VAL A 139 -8.87 1.49 -6.94
CA VAL A 139 -9.68 1.32 -5.73
C VAL A 139 -9.93 -0.15 -5.52
N SER A 140 -9.75 -0.62 -4.29
CA SER A 140 -10.22 -1.92 -3.85
C SER A 140 -11.01 -1.82 -2.56
N VAL A 141 -11.93 -2.75 -2.40
CA VAL A 141 -12.70 -2.94 -1.16
C VAL A 141 -12.56 -4.38 -0.73
N GLY A 142 -12.68 -4.64 0.55
CA GLY A 142 -12.57 -6.01 1.00
C GLY A 142 -12.91 -6.21 2.46
N ALA A 143 -12.79 -7.47 2.86
CA ALA A 143 -12.96 -7.91 4.23
C ALA A 143 -11.87 -8.91 4.59
N GLY A 144 -11.59 -9.03 5.87
CA GLY A 144 -10.58 -9.95 6.36
C GLY A 144 -10.80 -10.38 7.79
N ILE A 145 -9.95 -11.30 8.22
CA ILE A 145 -9.92 -11.84 9.57
C ILE A 145 -8.53 -11.58 10.16
N ARG A 146 -8.49 -11.18 11.41
CA ARG A 146 -7.29 -11.07 12.23
C ARG A 146 -7.35 -12.13 13.32
N LEU A 147 -6.40 -13.04 13.31
CA LEU A 147 -6.26 -14.11 14.31
C LEU A 147 -5.01 -13.83 15.16
N HIS A 148 -5.21 -13.56 16.43
CA HIS A 148 -4.14 -13.34 17.38
C HIS A 148 -4.00 -14.57 18.28
N VAL A 149 -2.92 -15.30 18.10
CA VAL A 149 -2.56 -16.46 18.92
C VAL A 149 -1.27 -16.15 19.66
N PRO A 150 -1.34 -15.64 20.90
CA PRO A 150 -0.16 -15.16 21.63
C PRO A 150 0.94 -16.21 21.82
N GLN A 151 0.55 -17.50 21.86
CA GLN A 151 1.49 -18.62 21.96
C GLN A 151 2.29 -18.87 20.68
N LEU A 152 1.77 -18.44 19.53
CA LEU A 152 2.39 -18.65 18.22
C LEU A 152 3.11 -17.42 17.73
N THR A 153 2.48 -16.25 17.81
CA THR A 153 3.06 -14.98 17.38
C THR A 153 2.60 -13.83 18.29
N PRO A 154 3.49 -12.85 18.55
CA PRO A 154 3.13 -11.65 19.32
C PRO A 154 2.21 -10.68 18.52
N VAL A 155 2.04 -10.90 17.22
CA VAL A 155 1.26 -10.06 16.32
C VAL A 155 0.19 -10.89 15.60
N PRO A 156 -0.98 -10.30 15.25
CA PRO A 156 -2.05 -11.02 14.58
C PRO A 156 -1.65 -11.55 13.19
N LEU A 157 -2.20 -12.68 12.83
CA LEU A 157 -2.20 -13.20 11.47
C LEU A 157 -3.36 -12.56 10.70
N ALA A 158 -3.10 -12.03 9.53
CA ALA A 158 -4.07 -11.35 8.69
C ALA A 158 -4.42 -12.19 7.45
N PHE A 159 -5.70 -12.36 7.21
CA PHE A 159 -6.26 -13.05 6.06
C PHE A 159 -7.25 -12.11 5.39
N ASP A 160 -6.87 -11.49 4.28
CA ASP A 160 -7.67 -10.48 3.60
C ASP A 160 -8.14 -10.94 2.23
N PHE A 161 -9.40 -10.67 1.94
CA PHE A 161 -10.01 -10.80 0.61
C PHE A 161 -10.30 -9.41 0.06
N GLY A 162 -9.52 -8.99 -0.96
CA GLY A 162 -9.66 -7.70 -1.61
C GLY A 162 -10.20 -7.83 -3.03
N PHE A 163 -11.13 -6.96 -3.36
CA PHE A 163 -11.78 -6.93 -4.68
C PHE A 163 -11.48 -5.59 -5.36
N PRO A 164 -10.71 -5.58 -6.47
CA PRO A 164 -10.48 -4.38 -7.26
C PRO A 164 -11.78 -3.88 -7.88
N VAL A 165 -12.24 -2.70 -7.44
CA VAL A 165 -13.44 -2.02 -7.97
C VAL A 165 -13.05 -1.13 -9.14
N MET A 166 -11.91 -0.44 -9.04
CA MET A 166 -11.34 0.38 -10.11
C MET A 166 -9.90 -0.09 -10.36
N LYS A 167 -9.58 -0.44 -11.60
CA LYS A 167 -8.29 -0.98 -12.01
C LYS A 167 -7.99 -0.66 -13.47
N GLU A 168 -6.72 -0.68 -13.84
CA GLU A 168 -6.27 -0.64 -15.23
C GLU A 168 -6.24 -2.05 -15.87
N GLY A 169 -6.25 -2.09 -17.18
CA GLY A 169 -6.26 -3.37 -17.92
C GLY A 169 -5.05 -4.26 -17.67
N THR A 170 -3.90 -3.65 -17.39
CA THR A 170 -2.63 -4.35 -17.13
C THR A 170 -2.44 -4.76 -15.67
N ASP A 171 -3.35 -4.39 -14.76
CA ASP A 171 -3.22 -4.72 -13.35
C ASP A 171 -3.55 -6.19 -13.09
N ARG A 172 -2.64 -6.89 -12.41
CA ARG A 172 -2.84 -8.28 -11.97
C ARG A 172 -3.66 -8.29 -10.70
N LYS A 173 -4.73 -9.07 -10.67
CA LYS A 173 -5.57 -9.25 -9.48
C LYS A 173 -4.95 -10.29 -8.55
N ARG A 174 -5.05 -10.04 -7.25
CA ARG A 174 -4.75 -11.01 -6.20
C ARG A 174 -5.81 -10.86 -5.11
N LEU A 175 -6.87 -11.67 -5.20
CA LEU A 175 -8.03 -11.52 -4.32
C LEU A 175 -7.72 -11.89 -2.87
N PHE A 176 -6.83 -12.86 -2.64
CA PHE A 176 -6.45 -13.31 -1.30
C PHE A 176 -5.04 -12.86 -0.94
N THR A 177 -4.88 -12.30 0.24
CA THR A 177 -3.60 -11.88 0.81
C THR A 177 -3.48 -12.40 2.24
N PHE A 178 -2.37 -13.05 2.55
CA PHE A 178 -1.99 -13.46 3.89
C PHE A 178 -0.73 -12.72 4.32
N PHE A 179 -0.73 -12.19 5.53
CA PHE A 179 0.45 -11.52 6.10
C PHE A 179 0.38 -11.48 7.64
N ILE A 180 1.49 -11.11 8.27
CA ILE A 180 1.58 -10.84 9.69
C ILE A 180 1.24 -9.36 9.89
N ASP A 181 0.15 -9.07 10.62
CA ASP A 181 -0.40 -7.73 10.81
C ASP A 181 0.39 -6.98 11.89
N VAL A 182 1.52 -6.41 11.49
CA VAL A 182 2.32 -5.58 12.41
C VAL A 182 1.61 -4.24 12.57
N PRO A 183 1.20 -3.85 13.79
CA PRO A 183 0.61 -2.54 14.02
C PRO A 183 1.67 -1.44 13.82
N PHE A 184 1.40 -0.52 12.92
CA PHE A 184 2.25 0.63 12.60
C PHE A 184 2.13 1.76 13.63
#